data_f25f9e0b2e97c699ff9d5fe1ad0e8882
#
_entry.id   f25f9e0b2e97c699ff9d5fe1ad0e8882
#
_cell.length_a   1.000
_cell.length_b   1.000
_cell.length_c   1.000
_cell.angle_alpha   90.00
_cell.angle_beta   90.00
_cell.angle_gamma   90.00
#
_symmetry.space_group_name_H-M   'P 1'
#
loop_
_entity.id
_entity.type
_entity.pdbx_description
1 polymer ?
#
loop_
_entity_poly.entity_id
_entity_poly.type
_entity_poly.pdbx_seq_one_letter_code
_entity_poly.pdbx_strand_id
1 'polypeptide(L)'
;MTLDSQPCEDQIRALVRGLDKAAIKKDDYAYYPEGGGSHSFSFLRSTNCWANTAEAKSDHEGSEGATTFYQAYQMRGLAMWAARSGDKQALELAGKLARYVMKPRFWGNAADPPHVVGNEQGHVDSHFHARMAALRGLLEYGIVAGDTRACDFVRSSYEYIRSYGINRIGFTPYLYDRNSPAMESCMLGDFLALTVKMSRAGIGDYWDDADRIIRNQMAERQITDINLLERLSQNAPKTAVPESQPGQISTENVHERMLGIFASITMPTCSISGVTMQCCTGNAARGIAYAWDGIIDGQGDEVSVNLLLNRASKWLDVDSYLPYEGKVVIRNKTANRISVRIPVWVDRSKLQASVNGAGRKLSWVGAYVVFSDMKPGDKLQLDFPVVEETVRLSAKTGEKEHTTYTITFRGNTVVDISPRNESPDVYPMYLRDHMKTAKKAPMKKVRRFVSDKPVLQW
;
A
#
# COMPACT_ATOMS: atom_id res chain seq x y z
N MET A 1 17.58 2.09 -10.46
CA MET A 1 18.28 1.71 -11.70
C MET A 1 17.33 2.00 -12.84
N THR A 2 17.56 3.06 -13.57
CA THR A 2 16.95 3.23 -14.89
C THR A 2 17.80 2.43 -15.84
N LEU A 3 17.29 1.33 -16.33
CA LEU A 3 17.88 0.60 -17.45
C LEU A 3 17.57 1.41 -18.71
N ASP A 4 18.42 2.37 -19.03
CA ASP A 4 18.45 3.01 -20.35
C ASP A 4 19.12 2.04 -21.32
N SER A 5 18.38 1.05 -21.79
CA SER A 5 18.91 0.17 -22.81
C SER A 5 17.86 -0.13 -23.86
N GLN A 6 18.14 0.20 -25.10
CA GLN A 6 17.35 -0.15 -26.28
C GLN A 6 16.99 -1.65 -26.32
N PRO A 7 17.87 -2.58 -25.91
CA PRO A 7 17.51 -4.00 -25.82
C PRO A 7 16.28 -4.30 -24.94
N CYS A 8 16.12 -3.57 -23.83
CA CYS A 8 14.93 -3.77 -22.98
C CYS A 8 13.66 -3.28 -23.66
N GLU A 9 13.72 -2.19 -24.42
CA GLU A 9 12.55 -1.70 -25.18
C GLU A 9 12.12 -2.66 -26.26
N ASP A 10 13.05 -3.25 -26.99
CA ASP A 10 12.76 -4.24 -28.03
C ASP A 10 12.13 -5.51 -27.43
N GLN A 11 12.61 -5.95 -26.27
CA GLN A 11 12.02 -7.06 -25.54
C GLN A 11 10.60 -6.74 -25.06
N ILE A 12 10.36 -5.51 -24.53
CA ILE A 12 9.02 -5.09 -24.12
C ILE A 12 8.07 -5.05 -25.32
N ARG A 13 8.50 -4.50 -26.46
CA ARG A 13 7.70 -4.51 -27.70
C ARG A 13 7.37 -5.94 -28.16
N ALA A 14 8.32 -6.87 -28.03
CA ALA A 14 8.09 -8.28 -28.34
C ALA A 14 7.07 -8.90 -27.38
N LEU A 15 7.15 -8.60 -26.08
CA LEU A 15 6.18 -9.03 -25.08
C LEU A 15 4.78 -8.46 -25.36
N VAL A 16 4.66 -7.18 -25.70
CA VAL A 16 3.36 -6.56 -26.06
C VAL A 16 2.72 -7.28 -27.23
N ARG A 17 3.49 -7.57 -28.30
CA ARG A 17 2.98 -8.36 -29.43
C ARG A 17 2.57 -9.77 -29.03
N GLY A 18 3.34 -10.41 -28.16
CA GLY A 18 3.02 -11.73 -27.62
C GLY A 18 1.73 -11.72 -26.79
N LEU A 19 1.56 -10.75 -25.93
CA LEU A 19 0.35 -10.55 -25.13
C LEU A 19 -0.86 -10.27 -26.02
N ASP A 20 -0.72 -9.42 -27.03
CA ASP A 20 -1.81 -9.13 -27.96
C ASP A 20 -2.25 -10.37 -28.75
N LYS A 21 -1.28 -11.20 -29.17
CA LYS A 21 -1.55 -12.48 -29.88
C LYS A 21 -2.21 -13.52 -28.96
N ALA A 22 -1.83 -13.57 -27.69
CA ALA A 22 -2.33 -14.56 -26.73
C ALA A 22 -3.71 -14.21 -26.16
N ALA A 23 -4.10 -12.93 -26.21
CA ALA A 23 -5.38 -12.49 -25.69
C ALA A 23 -6.55 -13.02 -26.53
N ILE A 24 -7.57 -13.55 -25.85
CA ILE A 24 -8.88 -13.82 -26.48
C ILE A 24 -9.62 -12.49 -26.55
N LYS A 25 -9.89 -12.04 -27.77
CA LYS A 25 -10.55 -10.77 -28.04
C LYS A 25 -12.02 -10.99 -28.37
N LYS A 26 -12.88 -10.27 -27.68
CA LYS A 26 -14.30 -10.12 -27.95
C LYS A 26 -14.55 -8.71 -28.51
N ASP A 27 -15.80 -8.34 -28.74
CA ASP A 27 -16.14 -7.05 -29.36
C ASP A 27 -15.55 -5.86 -28.58
N ASP A 28 -15.83 -5.78 -27.28
CA ASP A 28 -15.44 -4.65 -26.43
C ASP A 28 -14.41 -5.00 -25.35
N TYR A 29 -14.13 -6.28 -25.07
CA TYR A 29 -13.20 -6.74 -24.05
C TYR A 29 -12.19 -7.79 -24.54
N ALA A 30 -11.18 -8.05 -23.74
CA ALA A 30 -10.24 -9.14 -23.95
C ALA A 30 -9.85 -9.76 -22.60
N TYR A 31 -9.44 -11.03 -22.65
CA TYR A 31 -8.92 -11.73 -21.48
C TYR A 31 -7.89 -12.79 -21.88
N TYR A 32 -7.08 -13.21 -20.92
CA TYR A 32 -6.21 -14.36 -21.10
C TYR A 32 -6.91 -15.60 -20.54
N PRO A 33 -6.96 -16.69 -21.34
CA PRO A 33 -7.61 -17.92 -20.90
C PRO A 33 -6.85 -18.53 -19.72
N GLU A 34 -7.58 -19.17 -18.84
CA GLU A 34 -6.98 -20.02 -17.84
C GLU A 34 -6.30 -21.19 -18.54
N GLY A 35 -5.01 -21.41 -18.27
CA GLY A 35 -4.30 -22.57 -18.79
C GLY A 35 -4.88 -23.85 -18.22
N GLY A 36 -5.64 -24.59 -19.01
CA GLY A 36 -6.21 -25.87 -18.65
C GLY A 36 -5.11 -26.91 -18.47
N GLY A 37 -4.56 -27.03 -17.30
CA GLY A 37 -3.56 -28.03 -16.97
C GLY A 37 -3.01 -27.86 -15.57
N SER A 38 -3.06 -28.90 -14.80
CA SER A 38 -2.24 -29.32 -13.66
C SER A 38 -1.48 -28.29 -12.81
N HIS A 39 -1.82 -27.01 -12.84
CA HIS A 39 -1.31 -26.05 -11.89
C HIS A 39 -2.13 -26.16 -10.60
N SER A 40 -1.42 -26.23 -9.47
CA SER A 40 -2.01 -26.18 -8.13
C SER A 40 -2.86 -24.91 -7.85
N PHE A 41 -3.03 -24.05 -8.84
CA PHE A 41 -3.80 -22.82 -8.87
C PHE A 41 -4.84 -22.85 -10.01
N SER A 42 -5.46 -23.99 -10.29
CA SER A 42 -6.64 -24.01 -11.14
C SER A 42 -7.81 -23.40 -10.37
N PHE A 43 -8.13 -22.18 -10.68
CA PHE A 43 -9.26 -21.48 -10.07
C PHE A 43 -10.51 -21.79 -10.90
N LEU A 44 -11.37 -22.61 -10.34
CA LEU A 44 -12.71 -22.78 -10.85
C LEU A 44 -13.57 -21.61 -10.39
N ARG A 45 -14.25 -21.00 -11.33
CA ARG A 45 -15.26 -20.01 -11.04
C ARG A 45 -16.26 -20.57 -10.02
N SER A 46 -16.57 -19.79 -8.98
CA SER A 46 -17.71 -20.10 -8.13
C SER A 46 -18.98 -20.13 -8.98
N THR A 47 -19.61 -21.28 -9.07
CA THR A 47 -20.82 -21.50 -9.89
C THR A 47 -22.02 -20.63 -9.47
N ASN A 48 -21.93 -19.95 -8.35
CA ASN A 48 -23.02 -19.14 -7.77
C ASN A 48 -22.93 -17.66 -8.13
N CYS A 49 -21.86 -17.22 -8.79
CA CYS A 49 -21.58 -15.79 -8.96
C CYS A 49 -22.34 -15.26 -10.12
N TRP A 50 -23.34 -15.36 -10.65
CA TRP A 50 -23.95 -14.66 -11.81
C TRP A 50 -24.84 -15.55 -12.66
N ALA A 51 -25.95 -15.96 -12.08
CA ALA A 51 -26.96 -16.78 -12.77
C ALA A 51 -27.52 -16.14 -14.05
N ASN A 52 -27.29 -14.84 -14.26
CA ASN A 52 -27.91 -14.06 -15.34
C ASN A 52 -26.94 -13.53 -16.41
N THR A 53 -25.68 -13.94 -16.43
CA THR A 53 -24.76 -13.51 -17.49
C THR A 53 -24.74 -14.53 -18.62
N ALA A 54 -24.92 -14.06 -19.86
CA ALA A 54 -24.81 -14.87 -21.07
C ALA A 54 -23.35 -15.17 -21.47
N GLU A 55 -22.37 -15.04 -20.54
CA GLU A 55 -20.95 -15.17 -20.86
C GLU A 55 -20.47 -16.61 -20.88
N ALA A 56 -19.48 -16.86 -21.73
CA ALA A 56 -18.94 -18.19 -21.97
C ALA A 56 -18.39 -18.85 -20.70
N LYS A 57 -18.58 -20.15 -20.58
CA LYS A 57 -18.09 -20.97 -19.44
C LYS A 57 -16.55 -20.99 -19.33
N SER A 58 -15.84 -20.61 -20.39
CA SER A 58 -14.37 -20.49 -20.42
C SER A 58 -13.83 -19.26 -19.66
N ASP A 59 -14.68 -18.32 -19.30
CA ASP A 59 -14.30 -17.14 -18.51
C ASP A 59 -14.35 -17.50 -17.02
N HIS A 60 -13.51 -18.43 -16.61
CA HIS A 60 -13.47 -18.88 -15.22
C HIS A 60 -12.73 -17.93 -14.32
N GLU A 61 -13.21 -17.82 -13.09
CA GLU A 61 -12.54 -17.15 -12.01
C GLU A 61 -12.47 -18.06 -10.78
N GLY A 62 -11.36 -18.00 -10.06
CA GLY A 62 -11.18 -18.77 -8.85
C GLY A 62 -11.86 -18.18 -7.64
N SER A 63 -11.92 -18.94 -6.55
CA SER A 63 -12.48 -18.53 -5.27
C SER A 63 -11.80 -17.28 -4.67
N GLU A 64 -10.58 -16.97 -5.08
CA GLU A 64 -9.79 -15.81 -4.64
C GLU A 64 -9.74 -14.69 -5.70
N GLY A 65 -10.54 -14.74 -6.74
CA GLY A 65 -10.52 -13.78 -7.82
C GLY A 65 -9.22 -13.77 -8.63
N ALA A 66 -8.58 -14.91 -8.76
CA ALA A 66 -7.26 -15.03 -9.38
C ALA A 66 -7.28 -14.63 -10.84
N THR A 67 -8.36 -14.88 -11.57
CA THR A 67 -8.48 -14.47 -12.96
C THR A 67 -8.35 -12.95 -13.10
N THR A 68 -9.05 -12.17 -12.28
CA THR A 68 -8.92 -10.71 -12.29
C THR A 68 -7.52 -10.26 -11.90
N PHE A 69 -6.90 -10.92 -10.95
CA PHE A 69 -5.54 -10.67 -10.51
C PHE A 69 -4.53 -10.87 -11.65
N TYR A 70 -4.60 -11.98 -12.38
CA TYR A 70 -3.68 -12.24 -13.51
C TYR A 70 -3.91 -11.24 -14.66
N GLN A 71 -5.15 -10.97 -15.05
CA GLN A 71 -5.46 -9.98 -16.08
C GLN A 71 -4.88 -8.60 -15.72
N ALA A 72 -4.94 -8.25 -14.45
CA ALA A 72 -4.51 -6.94 -13.96
C ALA A 72 -3.00 -6.70 -14.07
N TYR A 73 -2.17 -7.71 -13.91
CA TYR A 73 -0.72 -7.56 -14.10
C TYR A 73 -0.39 -7.20 -15.54
N GLN A 74 -1.00 -7.88 -16.49
CA GLN A 74 -0.80 -7.60 -17.92
C GLN A 74 -1.30 -6.22 -18.28
N MET A 75 -2.52 -5.88 -17.86
CA MET A 75 -3.13 -4.58 -18.06
C MET A 75 -2.25 -3.46 -17.51
N ARG A 76 -1.72 -3.62 -16.29
CA ARG A 76 -0.83 -2.64 -15.66
C ARG A 76 0.44 -2.44 -16.46
N GLY A 77 1.11 -3.52 -16.85
CA GLY A 77 2.33 -3.46 -17.67
C GLY A 77 2.11 -2.79 -19.01
N LEU A 78 1.01 -3.11 -19.68
CA LEU A 78 0.61 -2.50 -20.96
C LEU A 78 0.33 -0.99 -20.82
N ALA A 79 -0.40 -0.58 -19.78
CA ALA A 79 -0.69 0.84 -19.52
C ALA A 79 0.59 1.63 -19.21
N MET A 80 1.47 1.10 -18.36
CA MET A 80 2.77 1.73 -18.06
C MET A 80 3.66 1.85 -19.31
N TRP A 81 3.68 0.84 -20.16
CA TRP A 81 4.40 0.89 -21.42
C TRP A 81 3.82 1.93 -22.36
N ALA A 82 2.50 1.97 -22.50
CA ALA A 82 1.83 2.97 -23.32
C ALA A 82 2.13 4.41 -22.86
N ALA A 83 2.11 4.65 -21.56
CA ALA A 83 2.48 5.95 -20.99
C ALA A 83 3.92 6.37 -21.33
N ARG A 84 4.86 5.42 -21.35
CA ARG A 84 6.26 5.68 -21.65
C ARG A 84 6.54 5.84 -23.14
N SER A 85 5.94 4.98 -23.97
CA SER A 85 6.30 4.82 -25.39
C SER A 85 5.33 5.45 -26.37
N GLY A 86 4.13 5.81 -25.93
CA GLY A 86 3.03 6.21 -26.79
C GLY A 86 2.39 5.05 -27.59
N ASP A 87 2.64 3.80 -27.19
CA ASP A 87 2.14 2.61 -27.88
C ASP A 87 0.61 2.49 -27.73
N LYS A 88 -0.09 2.82 -28.82
CA LYS A 88 -1.56 2.80 -28.87
C LYS A 88 -2.15 1.39 -28.81
N GLN A 89 -1.46 0.39 -29.39
CA GLN A 89 -1.92 -1.00 -29.35
C GLN A 89 -1.88 -1.56 -27.91
N ALA A 90 -0.82 -1.23 -27.16
CA ALA A 90 -0.72 -1.60 -25.76
C ALA A 90 -1.84 -0.96 -24.93
N LEU A 91 -2.16 0.32 -25.18
CA LEU A 91 -3.22 1.01 -24.46
C LEU A 91 -4.61 0.46 -24.80
N GLU A 92 -4.87 0.15 -26.07
CA GLU A 92 -6.12 -0.47 -26.52
C GLU A 92 -6.34 -1.84 -25.86
N LEU A 93 -5.31 -2.69 -25.85
CA LEU A 93 -5.38 -3.99 -25.19
C LEU A 93 -5.59 -3.84 -23.67
N ALA A 94 -4.89 -2.90 -23.03
CA ALA A 94 -5.12 -2.60 -21.61
C ALA A 94 -6.58 -2.19 -21.34
N GLY A 95 -7.18 -1.39 -22.22
CA GLY A 95 -8.59 -0.99 -22.13
C GLY A 95 -9.57 -2.16 -22.29
N LYS A 96 -9.29 -3.08 -23.20
CA LYS A 96 -10.11 -4.29 -23.33
C LYS A 96 -10.01 -5.20 -22.10
N LEU A 97 -8.82 -5.34 -21.53
CA LEU A 97 -8.61 -6.07 -20.27
C LEU A 97 -9.29 -5.36 -19.09
N ALA A 98 -9.27 -4.02 -19.05
CA ALA A 98 -9.93 -3.25 -18.02
C ALA A 98 -11.45 -3.46 -18.03
N ARG A 99 -12.07 -3.43 -19.21
CA ARG A 99 -13.52 -3.71 -19.34
C ARG A 99 -13.87 -5.13 -18.90
N TYR A 100 -13.02 -6.11 -19.19
CA TYR A 100 -13.19 -7.47 -18.68
C TYR A 100 -13.11 -7.52 -17.16
N VAL A 101 -12.06 -6.93 -16.56
CA VAL A 101 -11.85 -6.95 -15.11
C VAL A 101 -12.96 -6.22 -14.35
N MET A 102 -13.52 -5.15 -14.91
CA MET A 102 -14.62 -4.40 -14.28
C MET A 102 -15.99 -5.07 -14.41
N LYS A 103 -16.11 -6.24 -15.03
CA LYS A 103 -17.42 -6.91 -15.12
C LYS A 103 -17.97 -7.20 -13.74
N PRO A 104 -19.23 -6.87 -13.46
CA PRO A 104 -19.84 -7.04 -12.14
C PRO A 104 -19.69 -8.44 -11.57
N ARG A 105 -19.68 -9.45 -12.42
CA ARG A 105 -19.55 -10.87 -12.01
C ARG A 105 -18.26 -11.22 -11.26
N PHE A 106 -17.24 -10.41 -11.34
CA PHE A 106 -15.98 -10.63 -10.64
C PHE A 106 -15.92 -9.92 -9.27
N TRP A 107 -16.96 -9.19 -8.92
CA TRP A 107 -17.00 -8.35 -7.74
C TRP A 107 -18.26 -8.63 -6.92
N GLY A 108 -18.14 -8.52 -5.60
CA GLY A 108 -19.21 -8.82 -4.68
C GLY A 108 -19.44 -10.31 -4.45
N ASN A 109 -20.36 -10.64 -3.59
CA ASN A 109 -20.76 -12.01 -3.28
C ASN A 109 -22.24 -12.21 -3.68
N ALA A 110 -22.47 -12.96 -4.75
CA ALA A 110 -23.81 -13.24 -5.23
C ALA A 110 -24.63 -14.17 -4.30
N ALA A 111 -23.95 -14.92 -3.42
CA ALA A 111 -24.62 -15.80 -2.46
C ALA A 111 -25.22 -15.05 -1.25
N ASP A 112 -24.83 -13.77 -1.08
CA ASP A 112 -25.30 -12.94 0.03
C ASP A 112 -26.05 -11.69 -0.53
N PRO A 113 -27.38 -11.70 -0.56
CA PRO A 113 -28.19 -10.69 -1.21
C PRO A 113 -27.87 -9.23 -0.87
N PRO A 114 -27.46 -8.85 0.35
CA PRO A 114 -27.09 -7.47 0.63
C PRO A 114 -25.84 -7.01 -0.15
N HIS A 115 -24.99 -7.92 -0.58
CA HIS A 115 -23.72 -7.62 -1.24
C HIS A 115 -23.79 -7.57 -2.77
N VAL A 116 -24.95 -7.86 -3.36
CA VAL A 116 -25.17 -7.73 -4.80
C VAL A 116 -25.14 -6.26 -5.23
N VAL A 117 -25.53 -5.36 -4.34
CA VAL A 117 -25.50 -3.91 -4.57
C VAL A 117 -24.07 -3.42 -4.41
N GLY A 118 -23.43 -3.04 -5.47
CA GLY A 118 -22.06 -2.54 -5.44
C GLY A 118 -21.09 -3.31 -6.33
N ASN A 119 -21.54 -4.40 -6.92
CA ASN A 119 -20.73 -5.18 -7.86
C ASN A 119 -20.27 -4.34 -9.06
N GLU A 120 -21.14 -3.48 -9.58
CA GLU A 120 -20.82 -2.53 -10.64
C GLU A 120 -19.83 -1.44 -10.19
N GLN A 121 -19.64 -1.29 -8.89
CA GLN A 121 -18.74 -0.33 -8.27
C GLN A 121 -17.50 -1.01 -7.69
N GLY A 122 -17.29 -2.30 -7.98
CA GLY A 122 -16.12 -3.05 -7.55
C GLY A 122 -16.07 -3.35 -6.06
N HIS A 123 -17.21 -3.48 -5.38
CA HIS A 123 -17.22 -3.95 -4.00
C HIS A 123 -16.71 -5.38 -3.95
N VAL A 124 -15.68 -5.60 -3.17
CA VAL A 124 -14.91 -6.84 -3.18
C VAL A 124 -15.49 -7.90 -2.25
N ASP A 125 -15.31 -9.16 -2.63
CA ASP A 125 -15.42 -10.30 -1.74
C ASP A 125 -14.09 -11.06 -1.67
N SER A 126 -14.03 -12.10 -0.84
CA SER A 126 -12.91 -13.02 -0.69
C SER A 126 -11.55 -12.34 -0.39
N HIS A 127 -10.51 -12.60 -1.14
CA HIS A 127 -9.13 -12.23 -0.83
C HIS A 127 -8.78 -10.80 -1.26
N PHE A 128 -8.66 -9.87 -0.31
CA PHE A 128 -8.46 -8.45 -0.60
C PHE A 128 -7.17 -8.13 -1.36
N HIS A 129 -6.06 -8.82 -1.05
CA HIS A 129 -4.81 -8.60 -1.80
C HIS A 129 -4.97 -8.85 -3.29
N ALA A 130 -5.62 -9.96 -3.69
CA ALA A 130 -5.86 -10.26 -5.10
C ALA A 130 -6.72 -9.18 -5.76
N ARG A 131 -7.76 -8.71 -5.07
CA ARG A 131 -8.63 -7.64 -5.57
C ARG A 131 -7.90 -6.31 -5.67
N MET A 132 -7.10 -5.94 -4.67
CA MET A 132 -6.31 -4.71 -4.72
C MET A 132 -5.25 -4.73 -5.83
N ALA A 133 -4.67 -5.87 -6.14
CA ALA A 133 -3.79 -5.99 -7.30
C ALA A 133 -4.53 -5.71 -8.62
N ALA A 134 -5.81 -6.16 -8.73
CA ALA A 134 -6.66 -5.81 -9.86
C ALA A 134 -6.94 -4.31 -9.91
N LEU A 135 -7.27 -3.69 -8.77
CA LEU A 135 -7.49 -2.24 -8.68
C LEU A 135 -6.25 -1.44 -9.08
N ARG A 136 -5.05 -1.91 -8.76
CA ARG A 136 -3.80 -1.26 -9.18
C ARG A 136 -3.63 -1.24 -10.70
N GLY A 137 -4.02 -2.34 -11.37
CA GLY A 137 -4.01 -2.39 -12.83
C GLY A 137 -5.03 -1.45 -13.45
N LEU A 138 -6.25 -1.44 -12.92
CA LEU A 138 -7.33 -0.53 -13.35
C LEU A 138 -6.96 0.94 -13.14
N LEU A 139 -6.36 1.28 -11.98
CA LEU A 139 -5.91 2.64 -11.70
C LEU A 139 -4.86 3.12 -12.68
N GLU A 140 -3.86 2.26 -12.98
CA GLU A 140 -2.84 2.60 -13.98
C GLU A 140 -3.44 2.86 -15.35
N TYR A 141 -4.30 1.95 -15.81
CA TYR A 141 -5.00 2.13 -17.07
C TYR A 141 -5.86 3.40 -17.06
N GLY A 142 -6.68 3.60 -16.01
CA GLY A 142 -7.59 4.74 -15.91
C GLY A 142 -6.86 6.07 -15.97
N ILE A 143 -5.72 6.20 -15.28
CA ILE A 143 -4.89 7.41 -15.31
C ILE A 143 -4.30 7.64 -16.71
N VAL A 144 -3.70 6.62 -17.32
CA VAL A 144 -3.02 6.75 -18.62
C VAL A 144 -4.00 6.99 -19.74
N ALA A 145 -5.17 6.34 -19.71
CA ALA A 145 -6.21 6.47 -20.72
C ALA A 145 -7.14 7.69 -20.51
N GLY A 146 -7.10 8.32 -19.33
CA GLY A 146 -8.09 9.31 -18.93
C GLY A 146 -9.48 8.71 -18.72
N ASP A 147 -9.57 7.41 -18.41
CA ASP A 147 -10.82 6.70 -18.18
C ASP A 147 -11.33 6.94 -16.75
N THR A 148 -12.22 7.92 -16.60
CA THR A 148 -12.80 8.31 -15.31
C THR A 148 -13.64 7.19 -14.69
N ARG A 149 -14.29 6.34 -15.50
CA ARG A 149 -15.08 5.20 -15.01
C ARG A 149 -14.18 4.19 -14.31
N ALA A 150 -13.02 3.88 -14.89
CA ALA A 150 -12.04 2.99 -14.24
C ALA A 150 -11.50 3.61 -12.94
N CYS A 151 -11.22 4.90 -12.92
CA CYS A 151 -10.77 5.63 -11.73
C CYS A 151 -11.84 5.64 -10.62
N ASP A 152 -13.10 5.89 -10.95
CA ASP A 152 -14.21 5.89 -10.00
C ASP A 152 -14.49 4.50 -9.46
N PHE A 153 -14.39 3.47 -10.30
CA PHE A 153 -14.48 2.07 -9.88
C PHE A 153 -13.41 1.74 -8.83
N VAL A 154 -12.17 2.12 -9.09
CA VAL A 154 -11.06 1.90 -8.14
C VAL A 154 -11.30 2.65 -6.84
N ARG A 155 -11.72 3.91 -6.90
CA ARG A 155 -12.02 4.71 -5.71
C ARG A 155 -13.14 4.07 -4.88
N SER A 156 -14.23 3.67 -5.50
CA SER A 156 -15.34 3.02 -4.82
C SER A 156 -14.93 1.71 -4.14
N SER A 157 -14.18 0.86 -4.86
CA SER A 157 -13.63 -0.38 -4.31
C SER A 157 -12.70 -0.12 -3.12
N TYR A 158 -11.80 0.85 -3.24
CA TYR A 158 -10.88 1.21 -2.17
C TYR A 158 -11.63 1.67 -0.90
N GLU A 159 -12.61 2.56 -1.06
CA GLU A 159 -13.44 3.03 0.07
C GLU A 159 -14.21 1.88 0.73
N TYR A 160 -14.69 0.95 -0.07
CA TYR A 160 -15.37 -0.24 0.43
C TYR A 160 -14.41 -1.14 1.23
N ILE A 161 -13.23 -1.46 0.71
CA ILE A 161 -12.21 -2.27 1.40
C ILE A 161 -11.81 -1.63 2.73
N ARG A 162 -11.52 -0.33 2.73
CA ARG A 162 -11.11 0.38 3.96
C ARG A 162 -12.20 0.40 5.04
N SER A 163 -13.47 0.30 4.67
CA SER A 163 -14.59 0.31 5.62
C SER A 163 -14.63 -0.95 6.51
N TYR A 164 -13.96 -2.03 6.12
CA TYR A 164 -13.89 -3.28 6.87
C TYR A 164 -12.84 -3.31 7.97
N GLY A 165 -12.04 -2.28 8.09
CA GLY A 165 -10.89 -2.27 8.97
C GLY A 165 -10.97 -1.23 10.09
N ILE A 166 -9.90 -1.18 10.88
CA ILE A 166 -9.63 -0.10 11.82
C ILE A 166 -8.77 0.93 11.08
N ASN A 167 -9.41 1.77 10.25
CA ASN A 167 -8.72 2.75 9.40
C ASN A 167 -7.79 3.67 10.18
N ARG A 168 -8.12 3.95 11.44
CA ARG A 168 -7.32 4.83 12.30
C ARG A 168 -5.90 4.30 12.54
N ILE A 169 -5.69 2.98 12.43
CA ILE A 169 -4.37 2.33 12.53
C ILE A 169 -3.92 1.69 11.20
N GLY A 170 -4.67 1.89 10.12
CA GLY A 170 -4.37 1.31 8.81
C GLY A 170 -4.53 -0.21 8.74
N PHE A 171 -5.32 -0.80 9.64
CA PHE A 171 -5.55 -2.24 9.71
C PHE A 171 -6.84 -2.63 8.98
N THR A 172 -6.77 -3.63 8.09
CA THR A 172 -7.93 -4.18 7.38
C THR A 172 -7.80 -5.70 7.29
N PRO A 173 -8.82 -6.48 7.63
CA PRO A 173 -8.81 -7.93 7.44
C PRO A 173 -8.50 -8.32 6.00
N TYR A 174 -7.82 -9.46 5.79
CA TYR A 174 -7.40 -9.87 4.44
C TYR A 174 -8.45 -10.69 3.69
N LEU A 175 -9.44 -11.23 4.39
CA LEU A 175 -10.55 -11.96 3.80
C LEU A 175 -11.88 -11.31 4.18
N TYR A 176 -12.65 -10.98 3.17
CA TYR A 176 -14.04 -10.62 3.34
C TYR A 176 -14.84 -11.85 3.75
N ASP A 177 -15.76 -11.66 4.70
CA ASP A 177 -16.78 -12.64 5.12
C ASP A 177 -16.31 -14.04 5.58
N ARG A 178 -15.00 -14.26 5.64
CA ARG A 178 -14.45 -15.50 6.19
C ARG A 178 -13.87 -15.27 7.55
N ASN A 179 -14.62 -14.85 8.51
CA ASN A 179 -14.25 -14.84 9.94
C ASN A 179 -12.74 -14.70 10.27
N SER A 180 -11.94 -14.19 9.32
CA SER A 180 -10.53 -13.96 9.52
C SER A 180 -10.31 -12.58 10.10
N PRO A 181 -9.92 -12.49 11.37
CA PRO A 181 -9.66 -11.20 12.01
C PRO A 181 -8.28 -10.64 11.65
N ALA A 182 -7.54 -11.32 10.81
CA ALA A 182 -6.14 -11.03 10.52
C ALA A 182 -5.97 -10.20 9.24
N MET A 183 -4.89 -9.45 9.16
CA MET A 183 -4.47 -8.72 7.98
C MET A 183 -3.22 -9.34 7.37
N GLU A 184 -3.18 -9.45 6.06
CA GLU A 184 -2.01 -9.92 5.31
C GLU A 184 -1.07 -8.77 4.93
N SER A 185 0.25 -8.98 5.07
CA SER A 185 1.23 -7.94 4.75
C SER A 185 1.40 -7.65 3.25
N CYS A 186 0.93 -8.54 2.37
CA CYS A 186 0.83 -8.24 0.94
C CYS A 186 0.01 -6.97 0.68
N MET A 187 -1.04 -6.77 1.47
CA MET A 187 -1.94 -5.61 1.36
C MET A 187 -1.24 -4.27 1.62
N LEU A 188 -0.15 -4.24 2.41
CA LEU A 188 0.57 -2.99 2.70
C LEU A 188 1.09 -2.32 1.43
N GLY A 189 1.72 -3.11 0.56
CA GLY A 189 2.21 -2.60 -0.72
C GLY A 189 1.09 -2.10 -1.63
N ASP A 190 -0.04 -2.80 -1.65
CA ASP A 190 -1.18 -2.42 -2.48
C ASP A 190 -1.89 -1.18 -1.96
N PHE A 191 -2.15 -1.10 -0.65
CA PHE A 191 -2.71 0.11 -0.03
C PHE A 191 -1.85 1.34 -0.29
N LEU A 192 -0.53 1.23 -0.10
CA LEU A 192 0.37 2.35 -0.34
C LEU A 192 0.43 2.73 -1.82
N ALA A 193 0.43 1.75 -2.71
CA ALA A 193 0.38 2.02 -4.14
C ALA A 193 -0.92 2.75 -4.53
N LEU A 194 -2.07 2.27 -4.04
CA LEU A 194 -3.37 2.87 -4.35
C LEU A 194 -3.50 4.27 -3.75
N THR A 195 -3.20 4.44 -2.45
CA THR A 195 -3.34 5.74 -1.76
C THR A 195 -2.46 6.82 -2.36
N VAL A 196 -1.19 6.50 -2.61
CA VAL A 196 -0.23 7.45 -3.21
C VAL A 196 -0.64 7.79 -4.64
N LYS A 197 -0.97 6.79 -5.48
CA LYS A 197 -1.33 7.03 -6.88
C LYS A 197 -2.65 7.79 -7.05
N MET A 198 -3.69 7.41 -6.32
CA MET A 198 -4.97 8.13 -6.35
C MET A 198 -4.81 9.57 -5.90
N SER A 199 -4.04 9.81 -4.83
CA SER A 199 -3.80 11.17 -4.34
C SER A 199 -3.00 12.01 -5.34
N ARG A 200 -1.98 11.45 -5.98
CA ARG A 200 -1.21 12.13 -7.04
C ARG A 200 -2.06 12.46 -8.27
N ALA A 201 -2.96 11.56 -8.63
CA ALA A 201 -3.85 11.73 -9.78
C ALA A 201 -5.06 12.64 -9.48
N GLY A 202 -5.23 13.14 -8.25
CA GLY A 202 -6.36 13.98 -7.87
C GLY A 202 -7.69 13.23 -7.78
N ILE A 203 -7.67 11.90 -7.72
CA ILE A 203 -8.87 11.05 -7.59
C ILE A 203 -9.47 11.14 -6.17
N GLY A 204 -8.65 11.50 -5.19
CA GLY A 204 -9.02 11.75 -3.81
C GLY A 204 -7.79 12.15 -2.98
N ASP A 205 -7.99 12.55 -1.71
CA ASP A 205 -6.89 12.81 -0.77
C ASP A 205 -6.76 11.64 0.22
N TYR A 206 -5.90 10.68 -0.09
CA TYR A 206 -5.63 9.48 0.71
C TYR A 206 -4.26 9.52 1.40
N TRP A 207 -3.61 10.68 1.46
CA TRP A 207 -2.31 10.83 2.09
C TRP A 207 -2.32 10.51 3.59
N ASP A 208 -3.42 10.82 4.30
CA ASP A 208 -3.54 10.44 5.72
C ASP A 208 -3.67 8.93 5.90
N ASP A 209 -4.32 8.22 4.96
CA ASP A 209 -4.36 6.76 4.99
C ASP A 209 -2.95 6.17 4.77
N ALA A 210 -2.21 6.70 3.78
CA ALA A 210 -0.81 6.32 3.58
C ALA A 210 0.04 6.55 4.83
N ASP A 211 -0.09 7.72 5.47
CA ASP A 211 0.66 8.07 6.69
C ASP A 211 0.35 7.11 7.86
N ARG A 212 -0.93 6.75 8.06
CA ARG A 212 -1.36 5.77 9.08
C ARG A 212 -0.81 4.38 8.83
N ILE A 213 -0.87 3.92 7.59
CA ILE A 213 -0.33 2.61 7.20
C ILE A 213 1.17 2.56 7.43
N ILE A 214 1.91 3.60 7.03
CA ILE A 214 3.37 3.67 7.18
C ILE A 214 3.74 3.68 8.66
N ARG A 215 3.14 4.57 9.46
CA ARG A 215 3.50 4.77 10.86
C ARG A 215 3.11 3.61 11.77
N ASN A 216 2.06 2.89 11.42
CA ASN A 216 1.50 1.86 12.29
C ASN A 216 1.72 0.46 11.72
N GLN A 217 1.12 0.13 10.59
CA GLN A 217 1.18 -1.23 10.08
C GLN A 217 2.55 -1.61 9.50
N MET A 218 3.13 -0.75 8.67
CA MET A 218 4.42 -1.06 8.05
C MET A 218 5.55 -1.07 9.08
N ALA A 219 5.57 -0.09 9.99
CA ALA A 219 6.59 0.00 11.03
C ALA A 219 6.55 -1.18 12.01
N GLU A 220 5.34 -1.69 12.33
CA GLU A 220 5.18 -2.76 13.34
C GLU A 220 5.35 -4.17 12.78
N ARG A 221 5.14 -4.36 11.48
CA ARG A 221 5.21 -5.69 10.87
C ARG A 221 6.61 -6.10 10.46
N GLN A 222 7.55 -5.17 10.41
CA GLN A 222 8.94 -5.50 10.15
C GLN A 222 9.54 -6.17 11.39
N ILE A 223 10.06 -7.38 11.22
CA ILE A 223 10.68 -8.14 12.28
C ILE A 223 12.09 -7.59 12.53
N THR A 224 12.30 -6.96 13.68
CA THR A 224 13.54 -6.24 14.01
C THR A 224 14.23 -6.69 15.27
N ASP A 225 13.62 -7.60 16.06
CA ASP A 225 14.16 -8.09 17.32
C ASP A 225 14.51 -9.57 17.22
N ILE A 226 15.81 -9.88 17.24
CA ILE A 226 16.33 -11.24 17.18
C ILE A 226 15.99 -12.05 18.44
N ASN A 227 15.97 -11.41 19.61
CA ASN A 227 15.67 -12.14 20.86
C ASN A 227 14.21 -12.63 20.89
N LEU A 228 13.29 -11.85 20.29
CA LEU A 228 11.91 -12.30 20.11
C LEU A 228 11.82 -13.50 19.16
N LEU A 229 12.58 -13.50 18.06
CA LEU A 229 12.63 -14.61 17.12
C LEU A 229 13.20 -15.89 17.78
N GLU A 230 14.27 -15.75 18.54
CA GLU A 230 14.89 -16.88 19.27
C GLU A 230 13.90 -17.48 20.27
N ARG A 231 13.18 -16.65 21.03
CA ARG A 231 12.15 -17.10 21.97
C ARG A 231 11.01 -17.84 21.28
N LEU A 232 10.50 -17.31 20.17
CA LEU A 232 9.46 -17.95 19.37
C LEU A 232 9.93 -19.31 18.81
N SER A 233 11.19 -19.39 18.37
CA SER A 233 11.80 -20.61 17.87
C SER A 233 11.93 -21.70 18.93
N GLN A 234 12.19 -21.34 20.18
CA GLN A 234 12.27 -22.31 21.28
C GLN A 234 10.93 -23.00 21.53
N ASN A 235 9.83 -22.31 21.34
CA ASN A 235 8.47 -22.82 21.54
C ASN A 235 7.88 -23.46 20.27
N ALA A 236 8.54 -23.31 19.10
CA ALA A 236 8.03 -23.87 17.85
C ALA A 236 8.13 -25.41 17.82
N PRO A 237 7.16 -26.11 17.21
CA PRO A 237 7.25 -27.53 17.00
C PRO A 237 8.51 -27.91 16.21
N LYS A 238 9.27 -28.87 16.68
CA LYS A 238 10.43 -29.40 15.95
C LYS A 238 9.94 -30.35 14.86
N THR A 239 9.90 -29.85 13.63
CA THR A 239 9.59 -30.68 12.45
C THR A 239 10.87 -31.08 11.75
N ALA A 240 10.94 -32.34 11.30
CA ALA A 240 12.05 -32.80 10.49
C ALA A 240 12.07 -32.04 9.14
N VAL A 241 13.25 -31.63 8.71
CA VAL A 241 13.45 -31.05 7.39
C VAL A 241 13.20 -32.15 6.35
N PRO A 242 12.31 -31.97 5.36
CA PRO A 242 12.10 -32.98 4.33
C PRO A 242 13.38 -33.21 3.54
N GLU A 243 13.83 -34.47 3.44
CA GLU A 243 15.01 -34.84 2.66
C GLU A 243 14.85 -34.60 1.15
N SER A 244 13.62 -34.44 0.68
CA SER A 244 13.28 -34.36 -0.74
C SER A 244 13.65 -33.05 -1.46
N GLN A 245 14.20 -32.04 -0.75
CA GLN A 245 14.53 -30.74 -1.33
C GLN A 245 15.92 -30.25 -0.90
N PRO A 246 17.00 -30.95 -1.23
CA PRO A 246 18.35 -30.53 -0.88
C PRO A 246 18.66 -29.17 -1.50
N GLY A 247 19.17 -28.24 -0.70
CA GLY A 247 19.54 -26.89 -1.11
C GLY A 247 18.40 -25.86 -1.15
N GLN A 248 17.15 -26.27 -1.01
CA GLN A 248 16.01 -25.35 -0.93
C GLN A 248 15.58 -25.02 0.50
N ILE A 249 15.83 -25.93 1.44
CA ILE A 249 15.51 -25.77 2.85
C ILE A 249 16.82 -25.72 3.62
N SER A 250 16.99 -24.68 4.43
CA SER A 250 18.14 -24.51 5.31
C SER A 250 17.69 -24.09 6.68
N THR A 251 18.24 -24.72 7.71
CA THR A 251 18.07 -24.37 9.12
C THR A 251 19.19 -23.45 9.63
N GLU A 252 20.15 -23.09 8.75
CA GLU A 252 21.30 -22.27 9.14
C GLU A 252 20.91 -20.80 9.25
N ASN A 253 21.32 -20.14 10.34
CA ASN A 253 21.16 -18.70 10.59
C ASN A 253 19.75 -18.18 10.29
N VAL A 254 18.72 -18.95 10.68
CA VAL A 254 17.32 -18.64 10.35
C VAL A 254 16.89 -17.31 10.98
N HIS A 255 17.27 -17.06 12.23
CA HIS A 255 16.88 -15.85 12.95
C HIS A 255 17.49 -14.61 12.30
N GLU A 256 18.79 -14.65 11.97
CA GLU A 256 19.48 -13.55 11.30
C GLU A 256 18.92 -13.28 9.90
N ARG A 257 18.56 -14.34 9.17
CA ARG A 257 17.92 -14.19 7.84
C ARG A 257 16.51 -13.65 7.89
N MET A 258 15.83 -13.80 9.04
CA MET A 258 14.49 -13.27 9.25
C MET A 258 14.50 -11.80 9.71
N LEU A 259 15.63 -11.25 10.15
CA LEU A 259 15.70 -9.85 10.52
C LEU A 259 15.43 -8.94 9.31
N GLY A 260 14.51 -8.00 9.50
CA GLY A 260 14.12 -7.04 8.48
C GLY A 260 13.03 -7.50 7.50
N ILE A 261 12.63 -8.79 7.54
CA ILE A 261 11.47 -9.26 6.77
C ILE A 261 10.16 -8.80 7.42
N PHE A 262 9.07 -8.95 6.69
CA PHE A 262 7.74 -8.59 7.20
C PHE A 262 6.96 -9.84 7.62
N ALA A 263 6.37 -9.78 8.80
CA ALA A 263 5.42 -10.80 9.26
C ALA A 263 4.27 -10.91 8.25
N SER A 264 3.88 -12.12 7.88
CA SER A 264 2.91 -12.34 6.79
C SER A 264 1.48 -12.02 7.22
N ILE A 265 1.04 -12.62 8.31
CA ILE A 265 -0.31 -12.51 8.83
C ILE A 265 -0.24 -11.93 10.24
N THR A 266 -0.99 -10.89 10.50
CA THR A 266 -1.04 -10.24 11.82
C THR A 266 -2.46 -9.98 12.28
N MET A 267 -2.65 -10.10 13.58
CA MET A 267 -3.78 -9.51 14.30
C MET A 267 -3.53 -8.02 14.54
N PRO A 268 -4.46 -7.26 15.08
CA PRO A 268 -4.25 -5.83 15.34
C PRO A 268 -3.03 -5.51 16.23
N THR A 269 -2.63 -6.40 17.13
CA THR A 269 -1.55 -6.15 18.12
C THR A 269 -0.43 -7.20 18.15
N CYS A 270 -0.46 -8.19 17.26
CA CYS A 270 0.60 -9.21 17.19
C CYS A 270 0.67 -9.85 15.82
N SER A 271 1.83 -10.42 15.48
CA SER A 271 1.89 -11.37 14.36
C SER A 271 1.46 -12.75 14.84
N ILE A 272 0.89 -13.55 13.94
CA ILE A 272 0.64 -14.97 14.20
C ILE A 272 1.98 -15.70 14.08
N SER A 273 2.30 -16.55 15.07
CA SER A 273 3.58 -17.25 15.13
C SER A 273 3.85 -18.09 13.87
N GLY A 274 5.12 -18.12 13.47
CA GLY A 274 5.63 -19.02 12.43
C GLY A 274 5.25 -18.70 10.99
N VAL A 275 4.45 -17.65 10.73
CA VAL A 275 4.00 -17.35 9.38
C VAL A 275 4.81 -16.22 8.76
N THR A 276 5.85 -16.59 8.04
CA THR A 276 6.57 -15.71 7.13
C THR A 276 6.49 -16.28 5.72
N MET A 277 5.89 -15.53 4.78
CA MET A 277 5.75 -15.93 3.38
C MET A 277 6.52 -14.97 2.48
N GLN A 278 7.12 -15.51 1.43
CA GLN A 278 7.91 -14.71 0.48
C GLN A 278 7.07 -13.61 -0.18
N CYS A 279 5.83 -13.91 -0.57
CA CYS A 279 4.93 -12.94 -1.20
C CYS A 279 4.69 -11.73 -0.28
N CYS A 280 4.40 -11.97 1.00
CA CYS A 280 4.14 -10.93 1.97
C CYS A 280 5.35 -10.03 2.21
N THR A 281 6.53 -10.64 2.41
CA THR A 281 7.78 -9.89 2.58
C THR A 281 8.10 -9.06 1.34
N GLY A 282 8.01 -9.64 0.14
CA GLY A 282 8.27 -8.93 -1.12
C GLY A 282 7.29 -7.79 -1.38
N ASN A 283 5.99 -8.01 -1.15
CA ASN A 283 4.97 -6.99 -1.35
C ASN A 283 5.09 -5.85 -0.34
N ALA A 284 5.29 -6.15 0.95
CA ALA A 284 5.50 -5.13 1.97
C ALA A 284 6.80 -4.34 1.74
N ALA A 285 7.89 -5.00 1.33
CA ALA A 285 9.14 -4.33 0.98
C ALA A 285 8.95 -3.32 -0.18
N ARG A 286 8.16 -3.68 -1.21
CA ARG A 286 7.78 -2.70 -2.25
C ARG A 286 7.01 -1.51 -1.68
N GLY A 287 6.20 -1.74 -0.66
CA GLY A 287 5.49 -0.68 0.05
C GLY A 287 6.41 0.37 0.64
N ILE A 288 7.63 -0.01 1.11
CA ILE A 288 8.64 0.97 1.57
C ILE A 288 9.03 1.92 0.44
N ALA A 289 9.23 1.38 -0.78
CA ALA A 289 9.58 2.20 -1.94
C ALA A 289 8.45 3.17 -2.31
N TYR A 290 7.20 2.72 -2.28
CA TYR A 290 6.03 3.57 -2.54
C TYR A 290 5.85 4.65 -1.48
N ALA A 291 6.03 4.29 -0.20
CA ALA A 291 5.99 5.22 0.91
C ALA A 291 7.08 6.30 0.78
N TRP A 292 8.31 5.88 0.52
CA TRP A 292 9.45 6.77 0.35
C TRP A 292 9.26 7.71 -0.85
N ASP A 293 8.82 7.17 -1.98
CA ASP A 293 8.55 7.94 -3.19
C ASP A 293 7.40 8.94 -2.98
N GLY A 294 6.37 8.56 -2.23
CA GLY A 294 5.21 9.40 -1.91
C GLY A 294 5.52 10.61 -1.02
N ILE A 295 6.67 10.66 -0.32
CA ILE A 295 6.97 11.76 0.62
C ILE A 295 7.15 13.09 -0.13
N ILE A 296 7.86 13.09 -1.26
CA ILE A 296 8.22 14.28 -2.02
C ILE A 296 7.92 14.05 -3.49
N ASP A 297 7.19 14.97 -4.09
CA ASP A 297 7.01 15.08 -5.53
C ASP A 297 7.64 16.39 -6.03
N GLY A 298 8.38 16.32 -7.12
CA GLY A 298 9.02 17.51 -7.69
C GLY A 298 9.01 17.50 -9.21
N GLN A 299 8.63 18.63 -9.78
CA GLN A 299 8.68 18.89 -11.20
C GLN A 299 9.34 20.26 -11.44
N GLY A 300 10.51 20.25 -12.07
CA GLY A 300 11.28 21.47 -12.22
C GLY A 300 11.72 22.00 -10.85
N ASP A 301 11.34 23.23 -10.55
CA ASP A 301 11.58 23.95 -9.30
C ASP A 301 10.35 24.02 -8.37
N GLU A 302 9.24 23.37 -8.76
CA GLU A 302 8.07 23.18 -7.91
C GLU A 302 8.13 21.84 -7.20
N VAL A 303 7.97 21.85 -5.87
CA VAL A 303 8.11 20.67 -5.04
C VAL A 303 6.99 20.58 -4.02
N SER A 304 6.37 19.39 -3.93
CA SER A 304 5.37 19.07 -2.93
C SER A 304 5.93 18.08 -1.90
N VAL A 305 5.73 18.38 -0.63
CA VAL A 305 5.93 17.45 0.48
C VAL A 305 4.56 16.94 0.90
N ASN A 306 4.27 15.68 0.58
CA ASN A 306 2.95 15.09 0.78
C ASN A 306 2.80 14.37 2.12
N LEU A 307 3.92 13.84 2.64
CA LEU A 307 3.98 13.13 3.91
C LEU A 307 5.07 13.77 4.80
N LEU A 308 4.74 14.02 6.08
CA LEU A 308 5.68 14.59 7.04
C LEU A 308 6.59 13.49 7.61
N LEU A 309 7.40 12.91 6.72
CA LEU A 309 8.35 11.84 7.01
C LEU A 309 9.77 12.24 6.56
N ASN A 310 10.77 11.61 7.16
CA ASN A 310 12.18 11.90 6.85
C ASN A 310 12.54 11.44 5.44
N ARG A 311 12.98 12.36 4.59
CA ARG A 311 13.50 12.05 3.25
C ARG A 311 14.53 13.08 2.80
N ALA A 312 15.60 12.63 2.13
CA ALA A 312 16.47 13.47 1.34
C ALA A 312 16.16 13.36 -0.15
N SER A 313 16.21 14.48 -0.86
CA SER A 313 16.03 14.53 -2.32
C SER A 313 16.98 15.53 -2.96
N LYS A 314 16.99 15.56 -4.28
CA LYS A 314 17.76 16.58 -5.03
C LYS A 314 17.20 17.99 -4.84
N TRP A 315 15.92 18.13 -4.52
CA TRP A 315 15.24 19.43 -4.38
C TRP A 315 15.28 19.98 -2.96
N LEU A 316 15.09 19.11 -1.98
CA LEU A 316 15.03 19.50 -0.55
C LEU A 316 15.17 18.26 0.34
N ASP A 317 15.50 18.50 1.62
CA ASP A 317 15.49 17.48 2.65
C ASP A 317 14.38 17.77 3.67
N VAL A 318 13.64 16.74 4.07
CA VAL A 318 12.62 16.80 5.11
C VAL A 318 13.12 16.12 6.37
N ASP A 319 13.11 16.86 7.49
CA ASP A 319 13.38 16.37 8.83
C ASP A 319 12.10 16.49 9.66
N SER A 320 11.44 15.38 9.95
CA SER A 320 10.25 15.32 10.79
C SER A 320 10.61 14.91 12.21
N TYR A 321 10.05 15.61 13.18
CA TYR A 321 10.22 15.32 14.60
C TYR A 321 9.02 14.56 15.19
N LEU A 322 8.02 14.26 14.35
CA LEU A 322 6.84 13.47 14.73
C LEU A 322 7.24 12.03 15.11
N PRO A 323 6.54 11.40 16.06
CA PRO A 323 5.40 11.90 16.85
C PRO A 323 5.78 12.64 18.15
N TYR A 324 7.06 12.91 18.38
CA TYR A 324 7.54 13.48 19.64
C TYR A 324 7.31 15.01 19.75
N GLU A 325 7.58 15.70 18.67
CA GLU A 325 7.45 17.15 18.56
C GLU A 325 6.66 17.50 17.30
N GLY A 326 5.74 18.42 17.39
CA GLY A 326 5.01 18.95 16.23
C GLY A 326 5.87 19.92 15.44
N LYS A 327 6.96 19.40 14.90
CA LYS A 327 7.98 20.16 14.19
C LYS A 327 8.41 19.42 12.92
N VAL A 328 8.49 20.17 11.83
CA VAL A 328 9.05 19.71 10.57
C VAL A 328 10.00 20.76 10.04
N VAL A 329 11.21 20.36 9.67
CA VAL A 329 12.22 21.23 9.07
C VAL A 329 12.48 20.78 7.65
N ILE A 330 12.37 21.71 6.70
CA ILE A 330 12.65 21.48 5.29
C ILE A 330 13.86 22.32 4.91
N ARG A 331 14.91 21.67 4.43
CA ARG A 331 16.12 22.35 3.91
C ARG A 331 16.06 22.40 2.40
N ASN A 332 15.85 23.58 1.86
CA ASN A 332 15.74 23.79 0.43
C ASN A 332 17.12 23.68 -0.24
N LYS A 333 17.16 22.99 -1.39
CA LYS A 333 18.35 22.88 -2.24
C LYS A 333 18.16 23.59 -3.57
N THR A 334 17.02 23.41 -4.22
CA THR A 334 16.80 23.92 -5.58
C THR A 334 15.36 24.40 -5.85
N ALA A 335 14.41 24.15 -4.93
CA ALA A 335 13.02 24.50 -5.16
C ALA A 335 12.80 26.01 -5.06
N ASN A 336 12.04 26.57 -6.00
CA ASN A 336 11.51 27.94 -5.91
C ASN A 336 10.14 27.98 -5.22
N ARG A 337 9.32 26.95 -5.45
CA ARG A 337 8.01 26.80 -4.84
C ARG A 337 7.93 25.50 -4.04
N ILE A 338 7.57 25.61 -2.77
CA ILE A 338 7.41 24.46 -1.87
C ILE A 338 5.96 24.42 -1.37
N SER A 339 5.27 23.33 -1.64
CA SER A 339 3.92 23.03 -1.13
C SER A 339 4.04 21.94 -0.07
N VAL A 340 3.56 22.19 1.15
CA VAL A 340 3.62 21.20 2.24
C VAL A 340 2.21 20.82 2.65
N ARG A 341 1.86 19.55 2.47
CA ARG A 341 0.57 19.03 2.91
C ARG A 341 0.52 18.97 4.43
N ILE A 342 -0.55 19.49 4.98
CA ILE A 342 -0.82 19.46 6.41
C ILE A 342 -1.82 18.34 6.70
N PRO A 343 -1.46 17.36 7.55
CA PRO A 343 -2.35 16.26 7.92
C PRO A 343 -3.65 16.75 8.55
N VAL A 344 -4.74 15.99 8.39
CA VAL A 344 -6.08 16.40 8.86
C VAL A 344 -6.20 16.57 10.37
N TRP A 345 -5.33 15.91 11.15
CA TRP A 345 -5.32 16.02 12.60
C TRP A 345 -4.64 17.30 13.14
N VAL A 346 -3.93 18.05 12.28
CA VAL A 346 -3.28 19.30 12.67
C VAL A 346 -4.30 20.44 12.70
N ASP A 347 -4.41 21.09 13.84
CA ASP A 347 -5.19 22.32 13.98
C ASP A 347 -4.53 23.45 13.17
N ARG A 348 -5.14 23.80 12.04
CA ARG A 348 -4.62 24.82 11.12
C ARG A 348 -4.46 26.19 11.77
N SER A 349 -5.28 26.51 12.77
CA SER A 349 -5.22 27.80 13.49
C SER A 349 -3.98 27.93 14.38
N LYS A 350 -3.38 26.80 14.74
CA LYS A 350 -2.18 26.72 15.59
C LYS A 350 -0.90 26.43 14.81
N LEU A 351 -1.02 26.24 13.49
CA LEU A 351 0.14 26.03 12.63
C LEU A 351 0.90 27.34 12.46
N GLN A 352 2.20 27.28 12.69
CA GLN A 352 3.14 28.38 12.45
C GLN A 352 4.18 27.96 11.43
N ALA A 353 4.66 28.91 10.64
CA ALA A 353 5.75 28.69 9.71
C ALA A 353 6.79 29.81 9.81
N SER A 354 8.05 29.45 9.62
CA SER A 354 9.14 30.40 9.49
C SER A 354 10.10 29.98 8.37
N VAL A 355 10.70 30.97 7.73
CA VAL A 355 11.80 30.78 6.77
C VAL A 355 13.02 31.52 7.32
N ASN A 356 14.12 30.80 7.53
CA ASN A 356 15.35 31.30 8.13
C ASN A 356 15.13 32.00 9.49
N GLY A 357 14.13 31.51 10.26
CA GLY A 357 13.75 32.08 11.56
C GLY A 357 12.76 33.25 11.48
N ALA A 358 12.50 33.80 10.31
CA ALA A 358 11.49 34.85 10.13
C ALA A 358 10.10 34.23 9.91
N GLY A 359 9.10 34.64 10.70
CA GLY A 359 7.72 34.17 10.57
C GLY A 359 7.15 34.43 9.19
N ARG A 360 6.37 33.50 8.69
CA ARG A 360 5.72 33.57 7.37
C ARG A 360 4.21 33.42 7.49
N LYS A 361 3.48 34.28 6.78
CA LYS A 361 2.03 34.13 6.60
C LYS A 361 1.74 32.87 5.81
N LEU A 362 0.74 32.11 6.26
CA LEU A 362 0.34 30.86 5.61
C LEU A 362 -0.59 31.15 4.42
N SER A 363 -0.23 30.64 3.25
CA SER A 363 -1.07 30.64 2.05
C SER A 363 -1.51 29.22 1.77
N TRP A 364 -2.81 28.97 1.67
CA TRP A 364 -3.39 27.65 1.55
C TRP A 364 -3.90 27.35 0.15
N VAL A 365 -3.63 26.15 -0.34
CA VAL A 365 -4.26 25.55 -1.52
C VAL A 365 -4.73 24.15 -1.12
N GLY A 366 -6.02 24.00 -0.85
CA GLY A 366 -6.59 22.76 -0.33
C GLY A 366 -5.99 22.36 1.01
N ALA A 367 -5.31 21.21 1.05
CA ALA A 367 -4.61 20.72 2.25
C ALA A 367 -3.15 21.20 2.35
N TYR A 368 -2.66 21.97 1.39
CA TYR A 368 -1.26 22.39 1.31
C TYR A 368 -1.07 23.85 1.75
N VAL A 369 0.00 24.09 2.52
CA VAL A 369 0.57 25.43 2.70
C VAL A 369 1.64 25.63 1.64
N VAL A 370 1.57 26.77 0.94
CA VAL A 370 2.43 27.07 -0.20
C VAL A 370 3.39 28.20 0.14
N PHE A 371 4.65 28.00 -0.18
CA PHE A 371 5.76 28.95 -0.02
C PHE A 371 6.37 29.21 -1.38
N SER A 372 6.28 30.46 -1.85
CA SER A 372 6.91 30.92 -3.11
C SER A 372 8.19 31.68 -2.82
N ASP A 373 8.98 31.90 -3.87
CA ASP A 373 10.23 32.67 -3.86
C ASP A 373 11.28 32.09 -2.90
N MET A 374 11.24 30.78 -2.73
CA MET A 374 12.21 30.04 -1.94
C MET A 374 13.57 30.00 -2.66
N LYS A 375 14.63 30.15 -1.90
CA LYS A 375 16.00 30.16 -2.41
C LYS A 375 16.79 28.92 -1.98
N PRO A 376 17.76 28.46 -2.75
CA PRO A 376 18.71 27.46 -2.30
C PRO A 376 19.35 27.86 -0.96
N GLY A 377 19.37 26.92 -0.01
CA GLY A 377 19.88 27.16 1.36
C GLY A 377 18.81 27.60 2.37
N ASP A 378 17.62 27.99 1.94
CA ASP A 378 16.54 28.36 2.85
C ASP A 378 16.13 27.18 3.75
N LYS A 379 15.88 27.51 5.01
CA LYS A 379 15.36 26.60 6.02
C LYS A 379 13.92 26.97 6.34
N LEU A 380 12.97 26.21 5.81
CA LEU A 380 11.57 26.30 6.18
C LEU A 380 11.30 25.43 7.42
N GLN A 381 10.65 25.97 8.41
CA GLN A 381 10.21 25.26 9.60
C GLN A 381 8.70 25.42 9.79
N LEU A 382 8.04 24.31 10.08
CA LEU A 382 6.65 24.24 10.51
C LEU A 382 6.60 23.81 11.96
N ASP A 383 5.81 24.50 12.77
CA ASP A 383 5.58 24.20 14.17
C ASP A 383 4.07 24.16 14.45
N PHE A 384 3.61 23.12 15.14
CA PHE A 384 2.22 22.91 15.50
C PHE A 384 2.09 21.97 16.71
N PRO A 385 1.02 22.06 17.52
CA PRO A 385 0.80 21.12 18.60
C PRO A 385 0.56 19.70 18.08
N VAL A 386 1.21 18.70 18.68
CA VAL A 386 0.85 17.29 18.45
C VAL A 386 -0.37 16.97 19.32
N VAL A 387 -1.48 16.66 18.68
CA VAL A 387 -2.69 16.22 19.37
C VAL A 387 -2.47 14.83 19.91
N GLU A 388 -2.65 14.64 21.21
CA GLU A 388 -2.75 13.33 21.84
C GLU A 388 -4.23 13.01 22.06
N GLU A 389 -4.67 11.85 21.58
CA GLU A 389 -6.05 11.40 21.63
C GLU A 389 -6.12 9.93 22.01
N THR A 390 -7.02 9.58 22.91
CA THR A 390 -7.31 8.17 23.26
C THR A 390 -8.71 7.83 22.81
N VAL A 391 -8.81 6.77 22.00
CA VAL A 391 -10.07 6.28 21.44
C VAL A 391 -10.29 4.81 21.76
N ARG A 392 -11.54 4.37 21.72
CA ARG A 392 -11.92 2.96 21.82
C ARG A 392 -12.46 2.49 20.48
N LEU A 393 -11.83 1.46 19.91
CA LEU A 393 -12.19 0.89 18.63
C LEU A 393 -12.34 -0.62 18.76
N SER A 394 -13.40 -1.18 18.19
CA SER A 394 -13.61 -2.62 18.20
C SER A 394 -13.26 -3.23 16.86
N ALA A 395 -12.60 -4.37 16.92
CA ALA A 395 -12.30 -5.20 15.76
C ALA A 395 -12.76 -6.63 16.00
N LYS A 396 -13.14 -7.31 14.94
CA LYS A 396 -13.40 -8.75 14.96
C LYS A 396 -12.09 -9.47 15.23
N THR A 397 -12.05 -10.36 16.18
CA THR A 397 -10.86 -11.13 16.60
C THR A 397 -11.06 -12.64 16.57
N GLY A 398 -12.25 -13.09 16.22
CA GLY A 398 -12.64 -14.47 16.05
C GLY A 398 -13.93 -14.57 15.26
N GLU A 399 -14.49 -15.77 15.16
CA GLU A 399 -15.72 -15.99 14.36
C GLU A 399 -16.91 -15.17 14.89
N LYS A 400 -17.08 -15.11 16.20
CA LYS A 400 -18.11 -14.34 16.90
C LYS A 400 -17.56 -13.35 17.91
N GLU A 401 -16.24 -13.23 17.99
CA GLU A 401 -15.57 -12.46 19.01
C GLU A 401 -15.17 -11.09 18.49
N HIS A 402 -15.33 -10.09 19.32
CA HIS A 402 -14.87 -8.73 19.09
C HIS A 402 -13.99 -8.29 20.27
N THR A 403 -12.83 -7.76 19.96
CA THR A 403 -11.98 -7.11 20.96
C THR A 403 -12.09 -5.60 20.81
N THR A 404 -12.36 -4.94 21.94
CA THR A 404 -12.32 -3.48 22.03
C THR A 404 -10.93 -3.05 22.46
N TYR A 405 -10.26 -2.32 21.59
CA TYR A 405 -8.95 -1.74 21.85
C TYR A 405 -9.09 -0.31 22.35
N THR A 406 -8.37 0.03 23.40
CA THR A 406 -8.12 1.42 23.81
C THR A 406 -6.79 1.84 23.22
N ILE A 407 -6.80 2.84 22.35
CA ILE A 407 -5.64 3.23 21.54
C ILE A 407 -5.33 4.70 21.78
N THR A 408 -4.10 5.00 22.16
CA THR A 408 -3.60 6.36 22.28
C THR A 408 -2.75 6.74 21.07
N PHE A 409 -3.09 7.84 20.45
CA PHE A 409 -2.41 8.40 19.30
C PHE A 409 -1.68 9.70 19.65
N ARG A 410 -0.55 9.94 18.98
CA ARG A 410 0.02 11.28 18.77
C ARG A 410 -0.02 11.59 17.28
N GLY A 411 -0.96 12.45 16.90
CA GLY A 411 -1.32 12.63 15.49
C GLY A 411 -1.81 11.31 14.88
N ASN A 412 -1.16 10.83 13.82
CA ASN A 412 -1.47 9.54 13.19
C ASN A 412 -0.69 8.34 13.77
N THR A 413 0.24 8.56 14.69
CA THR A 413 1.08 7.50 15.26
C THR A 413 0.43 6.89 16.50
N VAL A 414 0.21 5.59 16.51
CA VAL A 414 -0.15 4.84 17.72
C VAL A 414 1.04 4.85 18.68
N VAL A 415 0.85 5.34 19.89
CA VAL A 415 1.87 5.34 20.94
C VAL A 415 1.56 4.36 22.06
N ASP A 416 0.29 3.96 22.18
CA ASP A 416 -0.15 2.91 23.08
C ASP A 416 -1.40 2.22 22.52
N ILE A 417 -1.53 0.92 22.79
CA ILE A 417 -2.71 0.12 22.45
C ILE A 417 -2.90 -1.00 23.50
N SER A 418 -4.14 -1.21 23.93
CA SER A 418 -4.50 -2.23 24.90
C SER A 418 -5.86 -2.83 24.54
N PRO A 419 -6.06 -4.15 24.70
CA PRO A 419 -5.06 -5.13 25.12
C PRO A 419 -4.03 -5.43 24.02
N ARG A 420 -2.78 -5.70 24.39
CA ARG A 420 -1.78 -6.30 23.53
C ARG A 420 -1.75 -7.80 23.73
N ASN A 421 -1.49 -8.54 22.66
CA ASN A 421 -1.20 -9.96 22.80
C ASN A 421 0.31 -10.14 22.96
N GLU A 422 0.71 -10.51 24.17
CA GLU A 422 2.11 -10.74 24.55
C GLU A 422 2.37 -12.23 24.86
N SER A 423 1.54 -13.14 24.31
CA SER A 423 1.78 -14.56 24.40
C SER A 423 3.19 -14.91 23.91
N PRO A 424 3.88 -15.89 24.54
CA PRO A 424 5.20 -16.35 24.09
C PRO A 424 5.20 -16.94 22.68
N ASP A 425 4.01 -17.27 22.14
CA ASP A 425 3.85 -17.90 20.84
C ASP A 425 3.59 -16.88 19.70
N VAL A 426 3.58 -15.59 19.99
CA VAL A 426 3.37 -14.53 19.00
C VAL A 426 4.49 -13.50 19.05
N TYR A 427 4.69 -12.81 17.92
CA TYR A 427 5.56 -11.64 17.86
C TYR A 427 4.70 -10.40 18.20
N PRO A 428 4.88 -9.78 19.38
CA PRO A 428 4.05 -8.68 19.82
C PRO A 428 4.34 -7.41 19.02
N MET A 429 3.31 -6.61 18.79
CA MET A 429 3.39 -5.34 18.08
C MET A 429 3.10 -4.18 19.04
N TYR A 430 3.51 -2.97 18.66
CA TYR A 430 3.32 -1.74 19.43
C TYR A 430 4.02 -1.72 20.78
N LEU A 431 5.23 -2.30 20.85
CA LEU A 431 6.12 -2.16 22.01
C LEU A 431 6.75 -0.76 22.03
N ARG A 432 5.93 0.26 22.22
CA ARG A 432 6.29 1.69 22.05
C ARG A 432 6.33 2.46 23.37
N ASP A 433 6.61 1.79 24.48
CA ASP A 433 6.64 2.45 25.82
C ASP A 433 7.62 3.63 25.85
N HIS A 434 8.74 3.55 25.09
CA HIS A 434 9.67 4.66 24.91
C HIS A 434 9.04 5.92 24.28
N MET A 435 7.94 5.81 23.56
CA MET A 435 7.23 6.94 22.97
C MET A 435 6.29 7.62 23.96
N LYS A 436 5.80 6.90 24.98
CA LYS A 436 4.83 7.44 25.94
C LYS A 436 5.39 8.61 26.75
N THR A 437 6.62 8.49 27.19
CA THR A 437 7.28 9.46 28.08
C THR A 437 8.18 10.46 27.35
N ALA A 438 8.67 10.11 26.16
CA ALA A 438 9.59 10.94 25.41
C ALA A 438 8.90 12.18 24.83
N LYS A 439 9.43 13.36 25.17
CA LYS A 439 8.97 14.67 24.66
C LYS A 439 9.87 15.26 23.58
N LYS A 440 10.99 14.62 23.30
CA LYS A 440 11.98 15.04 22.32
C LYS A 440 12.23 13.91 21.32
N ALA A 441 12.31 14.29 20.05
CA ALA A 441 12.67 13.34 19.01
C ALA A 441 14.10 12.83 19.21
N PRO A 442 14.33 11.50 19.21
CA PRO A 442 15.67 10.95 19.30
C PRO A 442 16.45 11.31 18.04
N MET A 443 17.57 12.03 18.21
CA MET A 443 18.41 12.46 17.09
C MET A 443 19.49 11.42 16.81
N LYS A 444 19.52 10.91 15.57
CA LYS A 444 20.51 9.96 15.11
C LYS A 444 21.15 10.45 13.80
N LYS A 445 22.47 10.45 13.73
CA LYS A 445 23.16 10.69 12.45
C LYS A 445 22.94 9.49 11.54
N VAL A 446 22.39 9.73 10.37
CA VAL A 446 22.16 8.70 9.36
C VAL A 446 22.64 9.19 8.00
N ARG A 447 23.09 8.28 7.14
CA ARG A 447 23.22 8.56 5.71
C ARG A 447 21.86 8.41 5.07
N ARG A 448 21.47 9.39 4.26
CA ARG A 448 20.20 9.33 3.50
C ARG A 448 20.51 9.12 2.03
N PHE A 449 19.73 8.26 1.42
CA PHE A 449 19.80 8.05 -0.02
C PHE A 449 19.18 9.25 -0.74
N VAL A 450 19.91 9.77 -1.73
CA VAL A 450 19.43 10.77 -2.68
C VAL A 450 19.53 10.16 -4.07
N SER A 451 18.42 10.10 -4.79
CA SER A 451 18.41 9.62 -6.16
C SER A 451 18.59 10.78 -7.12
N ASP A 452 19.54 10.67 -8.05
CA ASP A 452 19.73 11.63 -9.13
C ASP A 452 18.68 11.49 -10.23
N LYS A 453 18.03 10.33 -10.30
CA LYS A 453 16.97 10.01 -11.26
C LYS A 453 15.73 9.50 -10.52
N PRO A 454 14.53 9.59 -11.11
CA PRO A 454 13.36 8.92 -10.58
C PRO A 454 13.67 7.43 -10.37
N VAL A 455 13.59 6.96 -9.13
CA VAL A 455 13.96 5.57 -8.79
C VAL A 455 12.92 4.60 -9.29
N LEU A 456 11.69 5.04 -9.40
CA LEU A 456 10.56 4.24 -9.83
C LEU A 456 9.58 5.09 -10.65
N GLN A 457 9.31 4.63 -11.86
CA GLN A 457 8.02 4.86 -12.50
C GLN A 457 7.17 3.62 -12.19
N TRP A 458 6.20 3.76 -11.35
CA TRP A 458 5.36 2.65 -10.92
C TRP A 458 3.89 3.05 -10.89
#